data_67a6485a7dce5d58e5da97003df11530
#
_entry.id   67a6485a7dce5d58e5da97003df11530
#
_cell.length_a   1.000
_cell.length_b   1.000
_cell.length_c   1.000
_cell.angle_alpha   90.00
_cell.angle_beta   90.00
_cell.angle_gamma   90.00
#
_symmetry.space_group_name_H-M   'P 1'
#
loop_
_entity.id
_entity.type
_entity.pdbx_description
1 polymer ?
#
loop_
_entity_poly.entity_id
_entity_poly.type
_entity_poly.pdbx_seq_one_letter_code
_entity_poly.pdbx_strand_id
1 'polypeptide(L)'
;MTRPAAKTNAFSTETKATSDRPQCSRTSPATTEMQKESAATCRPDNAELHELLEFLHDRYNCTAFVADDPVAIPHDYTSREDIEISGFLAATIAWGKRPMIVTNGRRLMERMDRAPYDFVLNASERELGALAGFVHRTFNDGDCIDFIRALR
;
A
#
# COMPACT_ATOMS: atom_id res chain seq x y z
N MET A 1 -16.97 -23.87 -19.77
CA MET A 1 -17.62 -23.45 -18.52
C MET A 1 -17.39 -21.96 -18.37
N THR A 2 -18.43 -21.18 -18.50
CA THR A 2 -18.37 -19.71 -18.53
C THR A 2 -18.28 -19.19 -17.10
N ARG A 3 -17.24 -18.47 -16.80
CA ARG A 3 -16.96 -17.84 -15.49
C ARG A 3 -18.03 -16.78 -15.20
N PRO A 4 -18.65 -16.70 -14.02
CA PRO A 4 -19.58 -15.62 -13.70
C PRO A 4 -18.78 -14.32 -13.58
N ALA A 5 -19.27 -13.28 -14.27
CA ALA A 5 -18.71 -11.94 -14.21
C ALA A 5 -18.78 -11.37 -12.77
N ALA A 6 -17.67 -10.85 -12.28
CA ALA A 6 -17.64 -10.11 -11.03
C ALA A 6 -18.64 -8.95 -11.08
N LYS A 7 -19.47 -8.84 -10.07
CA LYS A 7 -20.42 -7.73 -9.93
C LYS A 7 -19.63 -6.45 -9.65
N THR A 8 -19.50 -5.62 -10.67
CA THR A 8 -19.05 -4.23 -10.54
C THR A 8 -20.13 -3.45 -9.79
N ASN A 9 -19.85 -3.12 -8.55
CA ASN A 9 -20.60 -2.05 -7.88
C ASN A 9 -20.10 -0.72 -8.45
N ALA A 10 -20.86 -0.19 -9.41
CA ALA A 10 -20.73 1.18 -9.84
C ALA A 10 -21.21 2.09 -8.72
N PHE A 11 -20.29 2.64 -7.95
CA PHE A 11 -20.57 3.74 -7.05
C PHE A 11 -20.39 5.05 -7.85
N SER A 12 -21.47 5.45 -8.52
CA SER A 12 -21.59 6.80 -9.08
C SER A 12 -22.07 7.73 -7.97
N THR A 13 -21.18 8.54 -7.46
CA THR A 13 -21.56 9.79 -6.80
C THR A 13 -20.71 10.90 -7.37
N GLU A 14 -21.29 11.65 -8.29
CA GLU A 14 -20.88 13.03 -8.55
C GLU A 14 -21.06 13.81 -7.25
N THR A 15 -19.99 14.23 -6.66
CA THR A 15 -19.99 15.31 -5.68
C THR A 15 -18.92 16.30 -6.05
N LYS A 16 -19.44 17.46 -6.42
CA LYS A 16 -18.81 18.73 -6.71
C LYS A 16 -17.68 19.02 -5.74
N ALA A 17 -16.49 19.22 -6.28
CA ALA A 17 -15.30 19.61 -5.55
C ALA A 17 -15.53 20.92 -4.81
N THR A 18 -15.63 20.87 -3.50
CA THR A 18 -15.27 22.00 -2.65
C THR A 18 -13.87 21.69 -2.12
N SER A 19 -12.94 22.53 -2.53
CA SER A 19 -11.56 22.57 -2.07
C SER A 19 -11.53 22.90 -0.58
N ASP A 20 -11.56 21.86 0.24
CA ASP A 20 -11.18 21.98 1.63
C ASP A 20 -10.35 20.73 1.99
N ARG A 21 -9.08 20.85 1.66
CA ARG A 21 -8.06 19.89 2.09
C ARG A 21 -7.85 20.14 3.58
N PRO A 22 -8.11 19.20 4.47
CA PRO A 22 -7.69 19.35 5.86
C PRO A 22 -6.16 19.47 5.85
N GLN A 23 -5.67 20.69 6.06
CA GLN A 23 -4.26 20.93 6.29
C GLN A 23 -3.92 20.29 7.63
N CYS A 24 -3.18 19.19 7.56
CA CYS A 24 -2.40 18.73 8.69
C CYS A 24 -1.46 19.89 9.07
N SER A 25 -1.80 20.62 10.13
CA SER A 25 -1.13 21.85 10.55
C SER A 25 0.35 21.60 10.72
N ARG A 26 1.14 22.16 9.82
CA ARG A 26 2.59 22.30 9.98
C ARG A 26 2.84 23.38 11.02
N THR A 27 3.01 22.99 12.26
CA THR A 27 3.77 23.79 13.20
C THR A 27 5.12 23.11 13.36
N SER A 28 6.12 23.62 12.64
CA SER A 28 7.52 23.31 12.93
C SER A 28 7.85 23.92 14.30
N PRO A 29 8.42 23.15 15.22
CA PRO A 29 9.06 23.75 16.38
C PRO A 29 10.29 24.53 15.90
N ALA A 30 10.45 25.72 16.46
CA ALA A 30 11.51 26.68 16.18
C ALA A 30 12.89 26.04 16.34
N THR A 31 13.77 26.36 15.39
CA THR A 31 15.20 26.08 15.39
C THR A 31 15.85 26.69 16.62
N THR A 32 16.12 25.88 17.64
CA THR A 32 17.00 26.25 18.73
C THR A 32 18.38 25.69 18.43
N GLU A 33 19.39 26.54 18.53
CA GLU A 33 20.80 26.30 18.25
C GLU A 33 21.31 25.02 18.91
N MET A 34 21.86 24.13 18.09
CA MET A 34 22.50 22.88 18.49
C MET A 34 23.88 23.19 19.07
N GLN A 35 23.98 23.25 20.37
CA GLN A 35 25.25 23.11 21.05
C GLN A 35 25.73 21.67 20.95
N LYS A 36 26.99 21.53 20.53
CA LYS A 36 27.70 20.29 20.28
C LYS A 36 28.05 19.65 21.61
N GLU A 37 27.18 18.77 22.11
CA GLU A 37 27.48 17.92 23.26
C GLU A 37 27.71 16.48 22.83
N SER A 38 28.71 15.85 23.48
CA SER A 38 29.25 14.53 23.17
C SER A 38 28.17 13.44 23.09
N ALA A 39 28.27 12.60 22.05
CA ALA A 39 27.39 11.45 21.83
C ALA A 39 27.52 10.40 22.97
N ALA A 40 26.84 10.64 24.06
CA ALA A 40 26.36 9.59 24.92
C ALA A 40 25.10 9.03 24.26
N THR A 41 25.09 7.75 23.97
CA THR A 41 23.91 7.00 23.45
C THR A 41 22.83 7.02 24.55
N CYS A 42 22.12 8.13 24.66
CA CYS A 42 20.97 8.24 25.52
C CYS A 42 19.80 7.49 24.83
N ARG A 43 19.52 6.28 25.33
CA ARG A 43 18.24 5.64 24.97
C ARG A 43 17.14 6.53 25.53
N PRO A 44 16.13 6.91 24.71
CA PRO A 44 15.01 7.68 25.23
C PRO A 44 14.39 6.90 26.40
N ASP A 45 13.97 7.60 27.43
CA ASP A 45 13.25 6.96 28.52
C ASP A 45 11.88 6.46 28.01
N ASN A 46 11.22 5.61 28.79
CA ASN A 46 9.94 5.04 28.36
C ASN A 46 8.85 6.12 28.22
N ALA A 47 8.95 7.23 28.91
CA ALA A 47 7.99 8.32 28.82
C ALA A 47 8.19 9.12 27.51
N GLU A 48 9.42 9.47 27.19
CA GLU A 48 9.76 10.13 25.91
C GLU A 48 9.41 9.25 24.70
N LEU A 49 9.66 7.96 24.81
CA LEU A 49 9.29 7.00 23.75
C LEU A 49 7.77 6.91 23.59
N HIS A 50 7.02 6.86 24.69
CA HIS A 50 5.56 6.83 24.65
C HIS A 50 5.01 8.10 23.99
N GLU A 51 5.46 9.28 24.40
CA GLU A 51 5.03 10.54 23.83
C GLU A 51 5.32 10.63 22.32
N LEU A 52 6.50 10.18 21.90
CA LEU A 52 6.86 10.09 20.47
C LEU A 52 5.93 9.14 19.71
N LEU A 53 5.63 7.97 20.26
CA LEU A 53 4.76 6.99 19.62
C LEU A 53 3.31 7.49 19.51
N GLU A 54 2.77 8.13 20.54
CA GLU A 54 1.45 8.75 20.49
C GLU A 54 1.40 9.87 19.43
N PHE A 55 2.42 10.73 19.39
CA PHE A 55 2.51 11.75 18.35
C PHE A 55 2.55 11.17 16.93
N LEU A 56 3.33 10.10 16.73
CA LEU A 56 3.41 9.43 15.43
C LEU A 56 2.10 8.71 15.07
N HIS A 57 1.46 8.07 16.07
CA HIS A 57 0.16 7.45 15.89
C HIS A 57 -0.87 8.48 15.40
N ASP A 58 -1.04 9.60 16.12
CA ASP A 58 -2.00 10.64 15.75
C ASP A 58 -1.71 11.25 14.37
N ARG A 59 -0.44 11.33 14.00
CA ARG A 59 -0.01 11.88 12.72
C ARG A 59 -0.26 10.95 11.55
N TYR A 60 -0.09 9.64 11.73
CA TYR A 60 -0.10 8.67 10.62
C TYR A 60 -1.34 7.77 10.61
N ASN A 61 -2.03 7.60 11.75
CA ASN A 61 -3.26 6.82 11.82
C ASN A 61 -4.46 7.66 11.36
N CYS A 62 -4.43 8.11 10.12
CA CYS A 62 -5.48 8.93 9.53
C CYS A 62 -5.75 8.50 8.07
N THR A 63 -6.99 8.69 7.62
CA THR A 63 -7.42 8.33 6.25
C THR A 63 -6.63 9.07 5.16
N ALA A 64 -6.15 10.28 5.45
CA ALA A 64 -5.33 11.05 4.51
C ALA A 64 -3.97 10.38 4.23
N PHE A 65 -3.43 9.64 5.20
CA PHE A 65 -2.20 8.87 5.01
C PHE A 65 -2.41 7.69 4.06
N VAL A 66 -3.54 6.99 4.18
CA VAL A 66 -3.86 5.80 3.38
C VAL A 66 -3.87 6.11 1.89
N ALA A 67 -4.40 7.27 1.49
CA ALA A 67 -4.60 7.61 0.08
C ALA A 67 -3.32 7.60 -0.78
N ASP A 68 -2.20 8.01 -0.18
CA ASP A 68 -0.91 8.15 -0.85
C ASP A 68 0.09 7.03 -0.49
N ASP A 69 -0.34 6.04 0.30
CA ASP A 69 0.51 4.95 0.77
C ASP A 69 0.20 3.63 0.05
N PRO A 70 1.16 2.72 -0.11
CA PRO A 70 0.90 1.37 -0.64
C PRO A 70 -0.18 0.59 0.09
N VAL A 71 -0.43 0.89 1.36
CA VAL A 71 -1.53 0.31 2.15
C VAL A 71 -2.92 0.60 1.54
N ALA A 72 -3.04 1.63 0.68
CA ALA A 72 -4.26 1.89 -0.08
C ALA A 72 -4.68 0.69 -0.94
N ILE A 73 -3.74 -0.14 -1.40
CA ILE A 73 -4.02 -1.27 -2.29
C ILE A 73 -4.92 -2.31 -1.61
N PRO A 74 -4.58 -2.85 -0.42
CA PRO A 74 -5.49 -3.76 0.29
C PRO A 74 -6.79 -3.07 0.76
N HIS A 75 -6.80 -1.76 0.97
CA HIS A 75 -8.02 -1.02 1.29
C HIS A 75 -9.01 -0.91 0.13
N ASP A 76 -8.60 -1.21 -1.11
CA ASP A 76 -9.50 -1.28 -2.27
C ASP A 76 -10.39 -2.56 -2.24
N TYR A 77 -10.19 -3.48 -1.28
CA TYR A 77 -10.89 -4.77 -1.16
C TYR A 77 -11.71 -4.86 0.12
N THR A 78 -12.69 -5.78 0.11
CA THR A 78 -13.59 -6.03 1.25
C THR A 78 -13.54 -7.48 1.74
N SER A 79 -13.13 -8.44 0.89
CA SER A 79 -12.91 -9.81 1.34
C SER A 79 -11.58 -9.91 2.08
N ARG A 80 -11.53 -10.70 3.13
CA ARG A 80 -10.33 -10.90 3.93
C ARG A 80 -9.20 -11.47 3.08
N GLU A 81 -9.51 -12.43 2.25
CA GLU A 81 -8.56 -13.16 1.43
C GLU A 81 -7.92 -12.23 0.38
N ASP A 82 -8.72 -11.37 -0.27
CA ASP A 82 -8.21 -10.39 -1.22
C ASP A 82 -7.35 -9.32 -0.51
N ILE A 83 -7.74 -8.89 0.70
CA ILE A 83 -6.96 -7.96 1.52
C ILE A 83 -5.59 -8.57 1.85
N GLU A 84 -5.56 -9.83 2.30
CA GLU A 84 -4.32 -10.51 2.67
C GLU A 84 -3.38 -10.69 1.46
N ILE A 85 -3.87 -11.17 0.33
CA ILE A 85 -3.06 -11.37 -0.87
C ILE A 85 -2.59 -10.05 -1.47
N SER A 86 -3.49 -9.08 -1.60
CA SER A 86 -3.12 -7.77 -2.15
C SER A 86 -2.14 -7.02 -1.24
N GLY A 87 -2.33 -7.11 0.08
CA GLY A 87 -1.42 -6.55 1.07
C GLY A 87 -0.04 -7.19 1.03
N PHE A 88 0.03 -8.52 0.92
CA PHE A 88 1.29 -9.25 0.77
C PHE A 88 2.05 -8.84 -0.49
N LEU A 89 1.38 -8.80 -1.64
CA LEU A 89 2.00 -8.40 -2.90
C LEU A 89 2.41 -6.92 -2.90
N ALA A 90 1.58 -6.03 -2.32
CA ALA A 90 1.93 -4.62 -2.16
C ALA A 90 3.17 -4.44 -1.29
N ALA A 91 3.26 -5.16 -0.16
CA ALA A 91 4.42 -5.14 0.73
C ALA A 91 5.70 -5.65 0.03
N THR A 92 5.58 -6.71 -0.79
CA THR A 92 6.70 -7.27 -1.55
C THR A 92 7.32 -6.26 -2.51
N ILE A 93 6.53 -5.40 -3.13
CA ILE A 93 7.02 -4.35 -4.04
C ILE A 93 7.20 -2.98 -3.37
N ALA A 94 7.02 -2.87 -2.05
CA ALA A 94 7.01 -1.59 -1.32
C ALA A 94 8.42 -0.99 -1.13
N TRP A 95 9.20 -0.87 -2.20
CA TRP A 95 10.53 -0.28 -2.20
C TRP A 95 10.77 0.65 -3.39
N GLY A 96 11.16 1.88 -3.08
CA GLY A 96 11.36 2.94 -4.05
C GLY A 96 10.52 4.18 -3.77
N LYS A 97 10.13 4.89 -4.82
CA LYS A 97 9.31 6.08 -4.70
C LYS A 97 7.84 5.68 -4.47
N ARG A 98 7.23 6.17 -3.39
CA ARG A 98 5.86 5.85 -2.99
C ARG A 98 4.82 5.94 -4.12
N PRO A 99 4.74 7.01 -4.94
CA PRO A 99 3.76 7.07 -6.03
C PRO A 99 3.95 5.95 -7.07
N MET A 100 5.19 5.55 -7.34
CA MET A 100 5.50 4.47 -8.27
C MET A 100 5.07 3.12 -7.71
N ILE A 101 5.25 2.89 -6.41
CA ILE A 101 4.82 1.66 -5.73
C ILE A 101 3.30 1.53 -5.83
N VAL A 102 2.55 2.59 -5.48
CA VAL A 102 1.08 2.60 -5.56
C VAL A 102 0.61 2.36 -7.00
N THR A 103 1.21 3.04 -7.98
CA THR A 103 0.84 2.86 -9.41
C THR A 103 1.10 1.42 -9.86
N ASN A 104 2.27 0.88 -9.58
CA ASN A 104 2.62 -0.48 -10.01
C ASN A 104 1.83 -1.54 -9.24
N GLY A 105 1.56 -1.33 -7.96
CA GLY A 105 0.73 -2.25 -7.18
C GLY A 105 -0.71 -2.32 -7.74
N ARG A 106 -1.33 -1.18 -8.03
CA ARG A 106 -2.66 -1.16 -8.66
C ARG A 106 -2.64 -1.81 -10.04
N ARG A 107 -1.60 -1.55 -10.86
CA ARG A 107 -1.42 -2.21 -12.15
C ARG A 107 -1.27 -3.73 -12.01
N LEU A 108 -0.62 -4.21 -10.96
CA LEU A 108 -0.52 -5.63 -10.66
C LEU A 108 -1.90 -6.22 -10.34
N MET A 109 -2.67 -5.55 -9.48
CA MET A 109 -4.04 -5.97 -9.15
C MET A 109 -4.98 -5.98 -10.38
N GLU A 110 -4.83 -5.01 -11.28
CA GLU A 110 -5.58 -4.98 -12.55
C GLU A 110 -5.26 -6.19 -13.44
N ARG A 111 -4.00 -6.62 -13.49
CA ARG A 111 -3.59 -7.82 -14.23
C ARG A 111 -4.12 -9.13 -13.63
N MET A 112 -4.50 -9.09 -12.36
CA MET A 112 -5.15 -10.18 -11.62
C MET A 112 -6.68 -10.03 -11.61
N ASP A 113 -7.27 -9.27 -12.57
CA ASP A 113 -8.70 -9.02 -12.71
C ASP A 113 -9.34 -8.42 -11.44
N ARG A 114 -8.56 -7.73 -10.59
CA ARG A 114 -8.97 -7.20 -9.29
C ARG A 114 -9.59 -8.25 -8.35
N ALA A 115 -9.22 -9.50 -8.53
CA ALA A 115 -9.62 -10.63 -7.69
C ALA A 115 -8.37 -11.44 -7.32
N PRO A 116 -7.43 -10.88 -6.53
CA PRO A 116 -6.12 -11.48 -6.30
C PRO A 116 -6.20 -12.86 -5.67
N TYR A 117 -7.13 -13.11 -4.76
CA TYR A 117 -7.32 -14.42 -4.16
C TYR A 117 -7.79 -15.48 -5.17
N ASP A 118 -8.84 -15.16 -5.95
CA ASP A 118 -9.33 -16.06 -6.99
C ASP A 118 -8.26 -16.32 -8.06
N PHE A 119 -7.49 -15.29 -8.42
CA PHE A 119 -6.39 -15.41 -9.37
C PHE A 119 -5.29 -16.33 -8.84
N VAL A 120 -4.88 -16.20 -7.58
CA VAL A 120 -3.89 -17.08 -6.95
C VAL A 120 -4.35 -18.52 -7.00
N LEU A 121 -5.60 -18.81 -6.63
CA LEU A 121 -6.09 -20.17 -6.53
C LEU A 121 -6.37 -20.83 -7.89
N ASN A 122 -6.95 -20.09 -8.81
CA ASN A 122 -7.63 -20.66 -9.98
C ASN A 122 -7.02 -20.26 -11.33
N ALA A 123 -6.09 -19.29 -11.39
CA ALA A 123 -5.52 -18.87 -12.66
C ALA A 123 -4.79 -20.01 -13.37
N SER A 124 -5.17 -20.27 -14.61
CA SER A 124 -4.46 -21.20 -15.50
C SER A 124 -3.10 -20.63 -15.91
N GLU A 125 -2.22 -21.48 -16.46
CA GLU A 125 -0.92 -21.03 -17.00
C GLU A 125 -1.09 -19.96 -18.10
N ARG A 126 -2.19 -19.99 -18.84
CA ARG A 126 -2.51 -18.95 -19.83
C ARG A 126 -2.85 -17.62 -19.18
N GLU A 127 -3.60 -17.65 -18.07
CA GLU A 127 -3.97 -16.44 -17.30
C GLU A 127 -2.78 -15.87 -16.54
N LEU A 128 -1.85 -16.69 -16.08
CA LEU A 128 -0.56 -16.22 -15.55
C LEU A 128 0.21 -15.39 -16.58
N GLY A 129 0.02 -15.67 -17.88
CA GLY A 129 0.56 -14.85 -18.97
C GLY A 129 0.10 -13.38 -18.96
N ALA A 130 -1.00 -13.04 -18.26
CA ALA A 130 -1.42 -11.65 -18.07
C ALA A 130 -0.41 -10.84 -17.25
N LEU A 131 0.42 -11.52 -16.45
CA LEU A 131 1.51 -10.89 -15.67
C LEU A 131 2.73 -10.57 -16.53
N ALA A 132 2.83 -11.10 -17.75
CA ALA A 132 3.98 -10.90 -18.64
C ALA A 132 4.30 -9.42 -18.86
N GLY A 133 5.57 -9.09 -18.76
CA GLY A 133 6.07 -7.70 -18.86
C GLY A 133 5.71 -6.82 -17.65
N PHE A 134 5.29 -7.40 -16.53
CA PHE A 134 5.27 -6.66 -15.26
C PHE A 134 6.69 -6.47 -14.74
N VAL A 135 7.05 -5.25 -14.45
CA VAL A 135 8.34 -4.92 -13.85
C VAL A 135 8.17 -3.82 -12.80
N HIS A 136 8.69 -4.07 -11.64
CA HIS A 136 8.90 -3.06 -10.60
C HIS A 136 10.33 -3.15 -10.08
N ARG A 137 11.22 -2.29 -10.60
CA ARG A 137 12.66 -2.30 -10.29
C ARG A 137 13.30 -3.65 -10.64
N THR A 138 13.75 -4.42 -9.64
CA THR A 138 14.33 -5.77 -9.84
C THR A 138 13.29 -6.88 -9.80
N PHE A 139 12.07 -6.62 -9.32
CA PHE A 139 10.97 -7.59 -9.30
C PHE A 139 10.31 -7.62 -10.68
N ASN A 140 10.32 -8.76 -11.33
CA ASN A 140 9.83 -8.94 -12.70
C ASN A 140 8.65 -9.92 -12.76
N ASP A 141 8.15 -10.17 -13.95
CA ASP A 141 7.02 -11.06 -14.21
C ASP A 141 7.28 -12.51 -13.82
N GLY A 142 8.52 -13.00 -14.01
CA GLY A 142 8.92 -14.34 -13.57
C GLY A 142 8.83 -14.47 -12.04
N ASP A 143 9.41 -13.50 -11.30
CA ASP A 143 9.31 -13.46 -9.85
C ASP A 143 7.84 -13.44 -9.40
N CYS A 144 7.00 -12.63 -10.08
CA CYS A 144 5.59 -12.51 -9.76
C CYS A 144 4.85 -13.84 -9.95
N ILE A 145 5.10 -14.55 -11.06
CA ILE A 145 4.50 -15.86 -11.34
C ILE A 145 4.94 -16.88 -10.29
N ASP A 146 6.21 -16.88 -9.91
CA ASP A 146 6.74 -17.80 -8.90
C ASP A 146 6.14 -17.53 -7.52
N PHE A 147 5.91 -16.25 -7.16
CA PHE A 147 5.18 -15.89 -5.94
C PHE A 147 3.74 -16.41 -5.97
N ILE A 148 3.02 -16.25 -7.09
CA ILE A 148 1.65 -16.77 -7.23
C ILE A 148 1.62 -18.30 -7.07
N ARG A 149 2.57 -19.00 -7.69
CA ARG A 149 2.68 -20.46 -7.56
C ARG A 149 3.02 -20.91 -6.14
N ALA A 150 3.83 -20.15 -5.42
CA ALA A 150 4.19 -20.45 -4.03
C ALA A 150 3.06 -20.18 -3.04
N LEU A 151 2.12 -19.31 -3.37
CA LEU A 151 0.95 -18.99 -2.55
C LEU A 151 -0.20 -20.00 -2.72
N ARG A 152 -0.19 -20.82 -3.75
CA ARG A 152 -1.15 -21.93 -3.97
C ARG A 152 -0.92 -23.07 -3.02
#